data_565d8116d174e741295198e622dec3a4
#
_entry.id   565d8116d174e741295198e622dec3a4
#
_cell.length_a   1.000
_cell.length_b   1.000
_cell.length_c   1.000
_cell.angle_alpha   90.00
_cell.angle_beta   90.00
_cell.angle_gamma   90.00
#
_symmetry.space_group_name_H-M   'P 1'
#
loop_
_entity.id
_entity.type
_entity.pdbx_description
1 polymer ?
#
loop_
_entity_poly.entity_id
_entity_poly.type
_entity_poly.pdbx_seq_one_letter_code
_entity_poly.pdbx_strand_id
1 'polypeptide(L)'
;MLDELIKIDIKTLRRFMAIVECQGVTAAQSRLNVTPSVISGHLTHLEDRLGMTLWHRGRAGFKLTEDGAAVYEACLSFTEAVASFQHQLHYIRQLDSVRGGHIRLCLIDQMPTVFYDALRQCLAASYRNNPLIHFSIDVQSPESMLDKLLSNESDIGVGYFGSFPPLLTFQPAFIEKQVVCCGREHRLFYEADGLTFEDLEQNYPWIKRGYITDLSINHVRPKTLSATTYHMEATAQLILAGHHVGYLPNDLAKRYEEMGMMKILLPNEASYEVKHHWAYRENLHKHVADFLQKMTGIL
;
A
#
# COMPACT_ATOMS: atom_id res chain seq x y z
N MET A 1 -18.30 11.50 -23.66
CA MET A 1 -17.58 11.34 -22.37
C MET A 1 -16.97 12.64 -21.88
N LEU A 2 -16.12 13.35 -22.64
CA LEU A 2 -15.61 14.67 -22.22
C LEU A 2 -16.71 15.76 -22.16
N ASP A 3 -17.69 15.75 -23.05
CA ASP A 3 -18.79 16.71 -23.10
C ASP A 3 -19.77 16.59 -21.90
N GLU A 4 -19.84 15.43 -21.25
CA GLU A 4 -20.64 15.25 -20.03
C GLU A 4 -19.90 15.72 -18.77
N LEU A 5 -18.57 15.59 -18.73
CA LEU A 5 -17.73 16.13 -17.64
C LEU A 5 -17.76 17.67 -17.61
N ILE A 6 -17.95 18.32 -18.75
CA ILE A 6 -18.06 19.80 -18.85
C ILE A 6 -19.33 20.32 -18.16
N LYS A 7 -20.33 19.47 -17.93
CA LYS A 7 -21.58 19.87 -17.28
C LYS A 7 -21.47 20.06 -15.75
N ILE A 8 -20.44 19.48 -15.11
CA ILE A 8 -20.26 19.58 -13.65
C ILE A 8 -18.97 20.37 -13.35
N ASP A 9 -19.13 21.54 -12.72
CA ASP A 9 -17.99 22.35 -12.31
C ASP A 9 -17.28 21.71 -11.09
N ILE A 10 -15.97 21.47 -11.22
CA ILE A 10 -15.11 20.94 -10.14
C ILE A 10 -15.22 21.79 -8.87
N LYS A 11 -15.40 23.11 -8.99
CA LYS A 11 -15.59 23.97 -7.82
C LYS A 11 -16.87 23.64 -7.06
N THR A 12 -17.91 23.21 -7.77
CA THR A 12 -19.17 22.79 -7.16
C THR A 12 -19.01 21.47 -6.41
N LEU A 13 -18.29 20.49 -6.98
CA LEU A 13 -17.97 19.25 -6.29
C LEU A 13 -17.15 19.50 -5.02
N ARG A 14 -16.11 20.32 -5.08
CA ARG A 14 -15.32 20.72 -3.90
C ARG A 14 -16.16 21.37 -2.81
N ARG A 15 -17.13 22.19 -3.17
CA ARG A 15 -18.05 22.82 -2.21
C ARG A 15 -18.95 21.78 -1.56
N PHE A 16 -19.50 20.85 -2.34
CA PHE A 16 -20.30 19.75 -1.81
C PHE A 16 -19.50 18.91 -0.83
N MET A 17 -18.30 18.48 -1.18
CA MET A 17 -17.40 17.72 -0.28
C MET A 17 -17.13 18.50 1.02
N ALA A 18 -16.78 19.78 0.92
CA ALA A 18 -16.51 20.59 2.10
C ALA A 18 -17.74 20.72 3.04
N ILE A 19 -18.95 20.73 2.49
CA ILE A 19 -20.19 20.77 3.29
C ILE A 19 -20.42 19.44 4.01
N VAL A 20 -20.16 18.31 3.33
CA VAL A 20 -20.25 16.99 3.91
C VAL A 20 -19.22 16.83 5.06
N GLU A 21 -17.97 17.17 4.82
CA GLU A 21 -16.89 17.12 5.80
C GLU A 21 -17.14 18.02 7.03
N CYS A 22 -17.70 19.21 6.81
CA CYS A 22 -18.08 20.13 7.88
C CYS A 22 -19.43 19.77 8.55
N GLN A 23 -20.12 18.73 8.08
CA GLN A 23 -21.43 18.30 8.57
C GLN A 23 -22.50 19.40 8.55
N GLY A 24 -22.43 20.32 7.57
CA GLY A 24 -23.45 21.34 7.38
C GLY A 24 -23.03 22.60 6.68
N VAL A 25 -24.03 23.29 6.13
CA VAL A 25 -23.87 24.52 5.33
C VAL A 25 -23.27 25.66 6.16
N THR A 26 -23.76 25.85 7.39
CA THR A 26 -23.28 26.92 8.28
C THR A 26 -21.82 26.67 8.73
N ALA A 27 -21.48 25.42 9.05
CA ALA A 27 -20.11 25.06 9.44
C ALA A 27 -19.12 25.18 8.26
N ALA A 28 -19.56 24.88 7.04
CA ALA A 28 -18.76 25.04 5.83
C ALA A 28 -18.51 26.49 5.41
N GLN A 29 -19.29 27.46 5.92
CA GLN A 29 -19.19 28.87 5.57
C GLN A 29 -17.78 29.42 5.80
N SER A 30 -17.20 29.18 6.95
CA SER A 30 -15.86 29.67 7.30
C SER A 30 -14.78 29.08 6.40
N ARG A 31 -14.91 27.82 6.05
CA ARG A 31 -13.96 27.10 5.18
C ARG A 31 -14.07 27.54 3.71
N LEU A 32 -15.28 27.81 3.25
CA LEU A 32 -15.55 28.18 1.85
C LEU A 32 -15.48 29.67 1.59
N ASN A 33 -15.49 30.51 2.63
CA ASN A 33 -15.50 31.96 2.59
C ASN A 33 -16.67 32.52 1.71
N VAL A 34 -17.85 31.92 1.83
CA VAL A 34 -19.09 32.32 1.09
C VAL A 34 -20.29 32.28 2.02
N THR A 35 -21.35 33.01 1.69
CA THR A 35 -22.56 33.04 2.51
C THR A 35 -23.37 31.75 2.41
N PRO A 36 -24.18 31.41 3.43
CA PRO A 36 -25.02 30.20 3.42
C PRO A 36 -25.99 30.15 2.24
N SER A 37 -26.52 31.28 1.82
CA SER A 37 -27.42 31.37 0.65
C SER A 37 -26.72 30.98 -0.65
N VAL A 38 -25.47 31.41 -0.84
CA VAL A 38 -24.65 31.04 -1.98
C VAL A 38 -24.31 29.52 -1.95
N ILE A 39 -24.00 29.01 -0.78
CA ILE A 39 -23.73 27.53 -0.61
C ILE A 39 -24.98 26.73 -0.98
N SER A 40 -26.15 27.12 -0.44
CA SER A 40 -27.41 26.44 -0.75
C SER A 40 -27.76 26.49 -2.23
N GLY A 41 -27.53 27.65 -2.89
CA GLY A 41 -27.73 27.79 -4.33
C GLY A 41 -26.83 26.86 -5.16
N HIS A 42 -25.56 26.71 -4.77
CA HIS A 42 -24.64 25.77 -5.43
C HIS A 42 -25.04 24.31 -5.25
N LEU A 43 -25.54 23.94 -4.06
CA LEU A 43 -26.04 22.58 -3.80
C LEU A 43 -27.29 22.28 -4.65
N THR A 44 -28.27 23.21 -4.67
CA THR A 44 -29.47 23.05 -5.50
C THR A 44 -29.09 22.91 -6.99
N HIS A 45 -28.16 23.71 -7.46
CA HIS A 45 -27.69 23.60 -8.84
C HIS A 45 -26.97 22.28 -9.15
N LEU A 46 -26.25 21.71 -8.17
CA LEU A 46 -25.65 20.38 -8.30
C LEU A 46 -26.73 19.30 -8.35
N GLU A 47 -27.71 19.34 -7.45
CA GLU A 47 -28.86 18.42 -7.41
C GLU A 47 -29.65 18.44 -8.73
N ASP A 48 -29.95 19.65 -9.26
CA ASP A 48 -30.65 19.82 -10.53
C ASP A 48 -29.88 19.24 -11.71
N ARG A 49 -28.55 19.40 -11.72
CA ARG A 49 -27.70 18.85 -12.79
C ARG A 49 -27.55 17.33 -12.74
N LEU A 50 -27.50 16.76 -11.54
CA LEU A 50 -27.41 15.31 -11.35
C LEU A 50 -28.77 14.62 -11.44
N GLY A 51 -29.87 15.37 -11.32
CA GLY A 51 -31.22 14.82 -11.24
C GLY A 51 -31.46 14.03 -9.95
N MET A 52 -30.72 14.31 -8.88
CA MET A 52 -30.70 13.60 -7.63
C MET A 52 -30.82 14.55 -6.45
N THR A 53 -31.46 14.12 -5.36
CA THR A 53 -31.45 14.85 -4.09
C THR A 53 -30.31 14.31 -3.24
N LEU A 54 -29.35 15.16 -2.89
CA LEU A 54 -28.12 14.75 -2.21
C LEU A 54 -28.19 14.85 -0.69
N TRP A 55 -29.12 15.65 -0.15
CA TRP A 55 -29.23 15.90 1.28
C TRP A 55 -30.69 16.14 1.71
N HIS A 56 -30.96 15.80 2.97
CA HIS A 56 -32.26 16.05 3.56
C HIS A 56 -32.35 17.50 4.04
N ARG A 57 -33.40 18.22 3.61
CA ARG A 57 -33.70 19.59 4.05
C ARG A 57 -34.62 19.54 5.27
N GLY A 58 -34.17 20.05 6.41
CA GLY A 58 -35.02 20.07 7.63
C GLY A 58 -34.31 20.56 8.87
N ARG A 59 -35.07 20.65 9.98
CA ARG A 59 -34.55 21.06 11.30
C ARG A 59 -33.65 20.05 11.99
N ALA A 60 -33.55 18.83 11.47
CA ALA A 60 -32.76 17.73 12.05
C ALA A 60 -31.24 17.80 11.74
N GLY A 61 -30.77 18.91 11.13
CA GLY A 61 -29.37 19.07 10.75
C GLY A 61 -29.07 18.59 9.34
N PHE A 62 -27.80 18.60 8.95
CA PHE A 62 -27.31 18.14 7.67
C PHE A 62 -27.19 16.61 7.66
N LYS A 63 -27.88 15.95 6.74
CA LYS A 63 -27.79 14.50 6.55
C LYS A 63 -27.84 14.19 5.06
N LEU A 64 -26.90 13.39 4.58
CA LEU A 64 -26.90 12.91 3.19
C LEU A 64 -28.07 11.94 2.95
N THR A 65 -28.54 11.92 1.71
CA THR A 65 -29.36 10.81 1.17
C THR A 65 -28.44 9.64 0.78
N GLU A 66 -29.02 8.52 0.36
CA GLU A 66 -28.24 7.42 -0.23
C GLU A 66 -27.52 7.86 -1.50
N ASP A 67 -28.21 8.61 -2.38
CA ASP A 67 -27.60 9.20 -3.57
C ASP A 67 -26.48 10.19 -3.18
N GLY A 68 -26.70 11.01 -2.15
CA GLY A 68 -25.69 11.94 -1.65
C GLY A 68 -24.45 11.24 -1.14
N ALA A 69 -24.59 10.12 -0.45
CA ALA A 69 -23.46 9.31 -0.01
C ALA A 69 -22.70 8.70 -1.21
N ALA A 70 -23.42 8.14 -2.17
CA ALA A 70 -22.82 7.59 -3.39
C ALA A 70 -22.08 8.65 -4.22
N VAL A 71 -22.66 9.85 -4.36
CA VAL A 71 -22.01 10.98 -5.03
C VAL A 71 -20.78 11.48 -4.25
N TYR A 72 -20.81 11.45 -2.92
CA TYR A 72 -19.64 11.81 -2.09
C TYR A 72 -18.48 10.83 -2.30
N GLU A 73 -18.73 9.52 -2.30
CA GLU A 73 -17.72 8.50 -2.61
C GLU A 73 -17.14 8.67 -4.02
N ALA A 74 -18.00 8.96 -5.02
CA ALA A 74 -17.56 9.27 -6.37
C ALA A 74 -16.67 10.54 -6.42
N CYS A 75 -16.97 11.56 -5.59
CA CYS A 75 -16.14 12.76 -5.47
C CYS A 75 -14.78 12.46 -4.82
N LEU A 76 -14.69 11.54 -3.85
CA LEU A 76 -13.42 11.12 -3.26
C LEU A 76 -12.55 10.45 -4.33
N SER A 77 -13.08 9.47 -5.06
CA SER A 77 -12.37 8.81 -6.17
C SER A 77 -11.92 9.79 -7.26
N PHE A 78 -12.75 10.78 -7.59
CA PHE A 78 -12.37 11.85 -8.53
C PHE A 78 -11.21 12.70 -7.99
N THR A 79 -11.23 13.02 -6.69
CA THR A 79 -10.14 13.80 -6.07
C THR A 79 -8.82 13.06 -6.10
N GLU A 80 -8.84 11.75 -5.87
CA GLU A 80 -7.66 10.88 -6.00
C GLU A 80 -7.13 10.86 -7.44
N ALA A 81 -8.02 10.74 -8.44
CA ALA A 81 -7.63 10.80 -9.85
C ALA A 81 -7.01 12.16 -10.24
N VAL A 82 -7.54 13.27 -9.70
CA VAL A 82 -6.97 14.61 -9.92
C VAL A 82 -5.60 14.75 -9.23
N ALA A 83 -5.44 14.22 -8.02
CA ALA A 83 -4.15 14.20 -7.33
C ALA A 83 -3.12 13.39 -8.13
N SER A 84 -3.49 12.21 -8.62
CA SER A 84 -2.64 11.41 -9.51
C SER A 84 -2.25 12.17 -10.78
N PHE A 85 -3.18 12.85 -11.43
CA PHE A 85 -2.89 13.69 -12.59
C PHE A 85 -1.92 14.84 -12.25
N GLN A 86 -2.09 15.50 -11.10
CA GLN A 86 -1.16 16.54 -10.64
C GLN A 86 0.25 15.98 -10.39
N HIS A 87 0.35 14.77 -9.79
CA HIS A 87 1.63 14.07 -9.63
C HIS A 87 2.28 13.77 -10.98
N GLN A 88 1.51 13.33 -11.98
CA GLN A 88 2.00 13.10 -13.33
C GLN A 88 2.52 14.39 -13.99
N LEU A 89 1.80 15.52 -13.85
CA LEU A 89 2.27 16.81 -14.36
C LEU A 89 3.53 17.30 -13.66
N HIS A 90 3.62 17.10 -12.34
CA HIS A 90 4.82 17.42 -11.58
C HIS A 90 6.01 16.57 -12.04
N TYR A 91 5.77 15.29 -12.27
CA TYR A 91 6.76 14.36 -12.83
C TYR A 91 7.25 14.80 -14.23
N ILE A 92 6.34 15.15 -15.13
CA ILE A 92 6.72 15.67 -16.48
C ILE A 92 7.62 16.90 -16.35
N ARG A 93 7.30 17.83 -15.45
CA ARG A 93 8.14 19.01 -15.17
C ARG A 93 9.49 18.65 -14.57
N GLN A 94 9.56 17.62 -13.73
CA GLN A 94 10.83 17.14 -13.17
C GLN A 94 11.67 16.40 -14.21
N LEU A 95 11.08 15.65 -15.15
CA LEU A 95 11.79 15.02 -16.25
C LEU A 95 12.56 16.03 -17.11
N ASP A 96 11.97 17.20 -17.36
CA ASP A 96 12.64 18.29 -18.07
C ASP A 96 13.80 18.89 -17.26
N SER A 97 13.78 18.77 -15.95
CA SER A 97 14.84 19.30 -15.04
C SER A 97 15.93 18.28 -14.71
N VAL A 98 15.66 16.96 -14.81
CA VAL A 98 16.62 15.88 -14.53
C VAL A 98 17.22 15.37 -15.83
N ARG A 99 18.34 15.99 -16.26
CA ARG A 99 19.09 15.63 -17.47
C ARG A 99 19.56 14.16 -17.51
N GLY A 100 19.47 13.43 -16.40
CA GLY A 100 19.93 12.05 -16.25
C GLY A 100 18.85 10.97 -16.29
N GLY A 101 17.56 11.33 -16.31
CA GLY A 101 16.45 10.39 -16.13
C GLY A 101 16.12 10.11 -14.67
N HIS A 102 14.92 9.60 -14.43
CA HIS A 102 14.41 9.29 -13.10
C HIS A 102 13.86 7.84 -13.07
N ILE A 103 14.22 7.07 -12.06
CA ILE A 103 13.70 5.73 -11.80
C ILE A 103 13.00 5.72 -10.46
N ARG A 104 11.70 5.38 -10.47
CA ARG A 104 10.85 5.28 -9.29
C ARG A 104 10.60 3.82 -8.97
N LEU A 105 11.22 3.35 -7.89
CA LEU A 105 11.17 1.96 -7.46
C LEU A 105 10.33 1.86 -6.18
N CYS A 106 9.35 0.99 -6.18
CA CYS A 106 8.55 0.67 -5.02
C CYS A 106 8.83 -0.77 -4.55
N LEU A 107 9.17 -0.92 -3.29
CA LEU A 107 9.54 -2.18 -2.66
C LEU A 107 8.58 -2.49 -1.51
N ILE A 108 8.40 -3.77 -1.20
CA ILE A 108 7.91 -4.15 0.13
C ILE A 108 9.05 -4.04 1.14
N ASP A 109 8.72 -3.99 2.42
CA ASP A 109 9.72 -4.01 3.50
C ASP A 109 10.40 -5.40 3.62
N GLN A 110 11.61 -5.40 4.18
CA GLN A 110 12.36 -6.62 4.51
C GLN A 110 12.59 -7.59 3.33
N MET A 111 13.10 -7.05 2.22
CA MET A 111 13.52 -7.86 1.07
C MET A 111 14.70 -8.78 1.43
N PRO A 112 14.84 -9.96 0.77
CA PRO A 112 15.97 -10.87 0.99
C PRO A 112 17.33 -10.21 0.77
N THR A 113 18.35 -10.68 1.46
CA THR A 113 19.72 -10.16 1.34
C THR A 113 20.22 -10.16 -0.10
N VAL A 114 19.96 -11.23 -0.84
CA VAL A 114 20.33 -11.34 -2.28
C VAL A 114 19.71 -10.23 -3.14
N PHE A 115 18.48 -9.82 -2.83
CA PHE A 115 17.84 -8.71 -3.51
C PHE A 115 18.55 -7.38 -3.25
N TYR A 116 18.86 -7.09 -1.99
CA TYR A 116 19.58 -5.87 -1.64
C TYR A 116 20.99 -5.83 -2.22
N ASP A 117 21.66 -6.97 -2.35
CA ASP A 117 22.97 -7.08 -3.01
C ASP A 117 22.87 -6.76 -4.50
N ALA A 118 21.88 -7.32 -5.19
CA ALA A 118 21.61 -7.01 -6.59
C ALA A 118 21.24 -5.54 -6.79
N LEU A 119 20.38 -5.00 -5.92
CA LEU A 119 19.98 -3.59 -5.94
C LEU A 119 21.19 -2.66 -5.81
N ARG A 120 22.06 -2.90 -4.81
CA ARG A 120 23.29 -2.11 -4.62
C ARG A 120 24.20 -2.14 -5.84
N GLN A 121 24.38 -3.30 -6.46
CA GLN A 121 25.17 -3.46 -7.67
C GLN A 121 24.59 -2.68 -8.84
N CYS A 122 23.27 -2.77 -9.05
CA CYS A 122 22.57 -2.06 -10.12
C CYS A 122 22.57 -0.54 -9.92
N LEU A 123 22.36 -0.06 -8.70
CA LEU A 123 22.45 1.37 -8.35
C LEU A 123 23.87 1.90 -8.62
N ALA A 124 24.90 1.20 -8.14
CA ALA A 124 26.29 1.58 -8.36
C ALA A 124 26.66 1.60 -9.85
N ALA A 125 26.20 0.63 -10.62
CA ALA A 125 26.40 0.59 -12.08
C ALA A 125 25.66 1.72 -12.78
N SER A 126 24.46 2.06 -12.35
CA SER A 126 23.66 3.14 -12.93
C SER A 126 24.33 4.50 -12.70
N TYR A 127 24.80 4.79 -11.48
CA TYR A 127 25.52 6.04 -11.18
C TYR A 127 26.87 6.15 -11.90
N ARG A 128 27.60 5.04 -12.10
CA ARG A 128 28.83 5.04 -12.92
C ARG A 128 28.56 5.39 -14.37
N ASN A 129 27.46 4.88 -14.93
CA ASN A 129 27.10 5.12 -16.32
C ASN A 129 26.45 6.50 -16.53
N ASN A 130 25.73 6.98 -15.56
CA ASN A 130 25.02 8.24 -15.60
C ASN A 130 24.95 8.87 -14.18
N PRO A 131 25.92 9.72 -13.81
CA PRO A 131 25.96 10.35 -12.48
C PRO A 131 24.76 11.28 -12.18
N LEU A 132 24.01 11.68 -13.22
CA LEU A 132 22.85 12.56 -13.08
C LEU A 132 21.54 11.80 -12.93
N ILE A 133 21.57 10.46 -12.97
CA ILE A 133 20.34 9.66 -12.78
C ILE A 133 19.78 9.87 -11.37
N HIS A 134 18.47 10.04 -11.29
CA HIS A 134 17.77 10.16 -10.00
C HIS A 134 17.02 8.87 -9.68
N PHE A 135 17.14 8.39 -8.45
CA PHE A 135 16.34 7.28 -7.93
C PHE A 135 15.42 7.78 -6.83
N SER A 136 14.14 7.42 -6.93
CA SER A 136 13.19 7.45 -5.81
C SER A 136 12.88 6.02 -5.42
N ILE A 137 13.23 5.65 -4.20
CA ILE A 137 12.97 4.30 -3.67
C ILE A 137 12.02 4.46 -2.50
N ASP A 138 10.86 3.81 -2.61
CA ASP A 138 9.80 3.87 -1.63
C ASP A 138 9.48 2.48 -1.11
N VAL A 139 9.14 2.36 0.17
CA VAL A 139 8.75 1.09 0.80
C VAL A 139 7.28 1.17 1.17
N GLN A 140 6.47 0.28 0.61
CA GLN A 140 5.01 0.33 0.70
C GLN A 140 4.40 -1.04 1.03
N SER A 141 3.15 -1.03 1.49
CA SER A 141 2.33 -2.23 1.52
C SER A 141 2.03 -2.72 0.10
N PRO A 142 1.70 -4.01 -0.09
CA PRO A 142 1.34 -4.55 -1.41
C PRO A 142 0.21 -3.79 -2.12
N GLU A 143 -0.82 -3.37 -1.38
CA GLU A 143 -1.95 -2.61 -1.91
C GLU A 143 -1.51 -1.22 -2.38
N SER A 144 -0.82 -0.46 -1.51
CA SER A 144 -0.31 0.87 -1.86
C SER A 144 0.68 0.85 -3.03
N MET A 145 1.50 -0.21 -3.13
CA MET A 145 2.41 -0.41 -4.26
C MET A 145 1.63 -0.56 -5.56
N LEU A 146 0.55 -1.35 -5.54
CA LEU A 146 -0.29 -1.58 -6.71
C LEU A 146 -0.95 -0.27 -7.18
N ASP A 147 -1.48 0.51 -6.23
CA ASP A 147 -2.09 1.82 -6.53
C ASP A 147 -1.08 2.79 -7.15
N LYS A 148 0.15 2.86 -6.61
CA LYS A 148 1.21 3.70 -7.16
C LYS A 148 1.65 3.29 -8.58
N LEU A 149 1.65 2.01 -8.89
CA LEU A 149 1.92 1.52 -10.23
C LEU A 149 0.78 1.87 -11.21
N LEU A 150 -0.47 1.70 -10.78
CA LEU A 150 -1.66 2.02 -11.56
C LEU A 150 -1.80 3.53 -11.80
N SER A 151 -1.49 4.36 -10.82
CA SER A 151 -1.51 5.82 -10.91
C SER A 151 -0.28 6.41 -11.62
N ASN A 152 0.69 5.57 -12.01
CA ASN A 152 1.97 6.00 -12.58
C ASN A 152 2.84 6.86 -11.66
N GLU A 153 2.71 6.66 -10.35
CA GLU A 153 3.58 7.27 -9.33
C GLU A 153 4.87 6.47 -9.13
N SER A 154 4.88 5.18 -9.49
CA SER A 154 6.06 4.31 -9.53
C SER A 154 6.22 3.67 -10.89
N ASP A 155 7.47 3.43 -11.31
CA ASP A 155 7.79 2.79 -12.58
C ASP A 155 7.86 1.27 -12.43
N ILE A 156 8.46 0.80 -11.34
CA ILE A 156 8.69 -0.60 -11.03
C ILE A 156 8.27 -0.86 -9.58
N GLY A 157 7.49 -1.89 -9.38
CA GLY A 157 7.21 -2.47 -8.06
C GLY A 157 7.82 -3.86 -7.94
N VAL A 158 8.29 -4.23 -6.76
CA VAL A 158 8.71 -5.60 -6.48
C VAL A 158 8.24 -6.05 -5.10
N GLY A 159 7.51 -7.17 -5.09
CA GLY A 159 6.94 -7.69 -3.87
C GLY A 159 5.87 -8.75 -4.11
N TYR A 160 5.08 -8.98 -3.07
CA TYR A 160 3.88 -9.81 -3.14
C TYR A 160 2.72 -9.00 -3.73
N PHE A 161 1.92 -9.63 -4.57
CA PHE A 161 0.71 -9.05 -5.14
C PHE A 161 -0.47 -9.99 -4.93
N GLY A 162 -1.54 -9.49 -4.32
CA GLY A 162 -2.79 -10.22 -4.11
C GLY A 162 -3.72 -10.21 -5.34
N SER A 163 -3.46 -9.32 -6.31
CA SER A 163 -4.20 -9.22 -7.58
C SER A 163 -3.27 -8.84 -8.73
N PHE A 164 -3.66 -9.16 -9.96
CA PHE A 164 -2.87 -8.97 -11.17
C PHE A 164 -3.66 -8.19 -12.23
N PRO A 165 -3.81 -6.86 -12.08
CA PRO A 165 -4.52 -6.02 -13.04
C PRO A 165 -3.90 -6.10 -14.44
N PRO A 166 -4.72 -6.15 -15.52
CA PRO A 166 -4.22 -6.31 -16.89
C PRO A 166 -3.46 -5.10 -17.44
N LEU A 167 -3.50 -3.96 -16.75
CA LEU A 167 -2.71 -2.77 -17.10
C LEU A 167 -1.23 -2.87 -16.72
N LEU A 168 -0.86 -3.87 -15.93
CA LEU A 168 0.50 -4.10 -15.47
C LEU A 168 1.00 -5.45 -15.98
N THR A 169 2.29 -5.49 -16.29
CA THR A 169 3.02 -6.72 -16.56
C THR A 169 3.62 -7.24 -15.27
N PHE A 170 3.43 -8.54 -15.01
CA PHE A 170 3.97 -9.23 -13.85
C PHE A 170 4.98 -10.29 -14.30
N GLN A 171 6.18 -10.24 -13.74
CA GLN A 171 7.25 -11.19 -13.99
C GLN A 171 7.72 -11.80 -12.66
N PRO A 172 7.93 -13.13 -12.54
CA PRO A 172 8.49 -13.73 -11.34
C PRO A 172 9.80 -13.05 -10.94
N ALA A 173 9.94 -12.76 -9.64
CA ALA A 173 11.15 -12.18 -9.08
C ALA A 173 11.94 -13.23 -8.27
N PHE A 174 11.41 -13.64 -7.15
CA PHE A 174 12.00 -14.65 -6.27
C PHE A 174 10.94 -15.30 -5.39
N ILE A 175 11.32 -16.35 -4.70
CA ILE A 175 10.50 -17.04 -3.70
C ILE A 175 11.12 -16.75 -2.33
N GLU A 176 10.29 -16.36 -1.37
CA GLU A 176 10.69 -16.06 -0.01
C GLU A 176 10.03 -17.04 0.96
N LYS A 177 10.84 -17.70 1.80
CA LYS A 177 10.34 -18.56 2.88
C LYS A 177 9.93 -17.71 4.07
N GLN A 178 8.74 -17.97 4.60
CA GLN A 178 8.22 -17.39 5.84
C GLN A 178 8.28 -18.43 6.94
N VAL A 179 8.76 -18.06 8.13
CA VAL A 179 8.93 -18.93 9.28
C VAL A 179 8.27 -18.35 10.52
N VAL A 180 7.76 -19.21 11.40
CA VAL A 180 7.19 -18.79 12.68
C VAL A 180 8.29 -18.54 13.68
N CYS A 181 8.19 -17.43 14.41
CA CYS A 181 9.16 -17.04 15.44
C CYS A 181 8.48 -16.69 16.76
N CYS A 182 9.23 -16.87 17.84
CA CYS A 182 8.95 -16.29 19.16
C CYS A 182 10.14 -15.45 19.63
N GLY A 183 9.88 -14.46 20.47
CA GLY A 183 10.90 -13.63 21.12
C GLY A 183 11.54 -14.33 22.32
N ARG A 184 12.67 -13.83 22.79
CA ARG A 184 13.43 -14.37 23.92
C ARG A 184 12.63 -14.44 25.21
N GLU A 185 11.74 -13.48 25.45
CA GLU A 185 10.89 -13.44 26.64
C GLU A 185 9.65 -14.35 26.55
N HIS A 186 9.45 -15.01 25.41
CA HIS A 186 8.37 -15.95 25.21
C HIS A 186 8.74 -17.33 25.75
N ARG A 187 7.78 -18.02 26.41
CA ARG A 187 8.00 -19.36 27.01
C ARG A 187 8.58 -20.37 25.99
N LEU A 188 8.10 -20.34 24.74
CA LEU A 188 8.57 -21.25 23.68
C LEU A 188 10.04 -21.05 23.28
N PHE A 189 10.67 -19.96 23.68
CA PHE A 189 12.08 -19.77 23.41
C PHE A 189 12.93 -20.84 24.11
N TYR A 190 12.53 -21.26 25.30
CA TYR A 190 13.25 -22.25 26.12
C TYR A 190 12.56 -23.62 26.13
N GLU A 191 11.24 -23.67 25.98
CA GLU A 191 10.41 -24.86 26.17
C GLU A 191 9.66 -25.23 24.88
N ALA A 192 10.39 -25.48 23.77
CA ALA A 192 9.79 -25.86 22.50
C ALA A 192 9.88 -27.37 22.19
N ASP A 193 10.41 -28.18 23.11
CA ASP A 193 10.54 -29.62 22.90
C ASP A 193 9.14 -30.27 22.87
N GLY A 194 8.87 -31.07 21.84
CA GLY A 194 7.57 -31.70 21.64
C GLY A 194 6.44 -30.79 21.16
N LEU A 195 6.76 -29.50 20.85
CA LEU A 195 5.80 -28.57 20.27
C LEU A 195 5.27 -29.10 18.94
N THR A 196 3.96 -29.01 18.75
CA THR A 196 3.31 -29.32 17.47
C THR A 196 2.77 -28.05 16.81
N PHE A 197 2.45 -28.15 15.53
CA PHE A 197 1.82 -27.03 14.81
C PHE A 197 0.42 -26.72 15.37
N GLU A 198 -0.33 -27.75 15.77
CA GLU A 198 -1.64 -27.59 16.41
C GLU A 198 -1.52 -26.86 17.75
N ASP A 199 -0.48 -27.13 18.55
CA ASP A 199 -0.21 -26.40 19.80
C ASP A 199 0.00 -24.92 19.54
N LEU A 200 0.76 -24.57 18.49
CA LEU A 200 0.96 -23.16 18.12
C LEU A 200 -0.35 -22.48 17.79
N GLU A 201 -1.24 -23.12 17.03
CA GLU A 201 -2.52 -22.55 16.63
C GLU A 201 -3.49 -22.37 17.80
N GLN A 202 -3.55 -23.34 18.70
CA GLN A 202 -4.57 -23.39 19.75
C GLN A 202 -4.19 -22.65 21.03
N ASN A 203 -2.91 -22.60 21.38
CA ASN A 203 -2.48 -22.22 22.71
C ASN A 203 -1.74 -20.87 22.78
N TYR A 204 -1.40 -20.28 21.62
CA TYR A 204 -0.59 -19.05 21.60
C TYR A 204 -1.28 -17.92 20.81
N PRO A 205 -1.11 -16.66 21.23
CA PRO A 205 -1.62 -15.50 20.49
C PRO A 205 -0.74 -15.23 19.26
N TRP A 206 -1.42 -14.97 18.14
CA TRP A 206 -0.78 -14.72 16.84
C TRP A 206 -0.92 -13.27 16.39
N ILE A 207 0.03 -12.87 15.54
CA ILE A 207 0.01 -11.60 14.83
C ILE A 207 -0.55 -11.85 13.43
N LYS A 208 -1.60 -11.10 13.06
CA LYS A 208 -2.17 -11.07 11.71
C LYS A 208 -1.43 -10.03 10.85
N ARG A 209 -1.16 -10.37 9.58
CA ARG A 209 -0.79 -9.40 8.55
C ARG A 209 -2.04 -8.76 7.98
N GLY A 210 -2.15 -7.42 8.08
CA GLY A 210 -3.35 -6.68 7.70
C GLY A 210 -3.68 -6.75 6.21
N TYR A 211 -2.69 -6.90 5.35
CA TYR A 211 -2.85 -7.01 3.90
C TYR A 211 -3.11 -8.44 3.39
N ILE A 212 -3.04 -9.47 4.25
CA ILE A 212 -3.41 -10.83 3.89
C ILE A 212 -4.86 -11.06 4.33
N THR A 213 -5.76 -11.05 3.37
CA THR A 213 -7.19 -11.29 3.60
C THR A 213 -7.53 -12.77 3.60
N ASP A 214 -6.80 -13.58 2.82
CA ASP A 214 -6.99 -15.02 2.72
C ASP A 214 -6.02 -15.76 3.66
N LEU A 215 -6.55 -16.22 4.78
CA LEU A 215 -5.80 -17.02 5.76
C LEU A 215 -5.38 -18.40 5.22
N SER A 216 -5.95 -18.85 4.09
CA SER A 216 -5.57 -20.13 3.47
C SER A 216 -4.14 -20.12 2.91
N ILE A 217 -3.59 -18.95 2.61
CA ILE A 217 -2.22 -18.80 2.10
C ILE A 217 -1.20 -19.32 3.13
N ASN A 218 -1.47 -19.12 4.41
CA ASN A 218 -0.55 -19.49 5.50
C ASN A 218 -0.82 -20.86 6.09
N HIS A 219 -1.88 -21.54 5.68
CA HIS A 219 -2.36 -22.81 6.27
C HIS A 219 -2.59 -22.76 7.80
N VAL A 220 -2.53 -21.57 8.41
CA VAL A 220 -2.65 -21.36 9.86
C VAL A 220 -4.03 -20.83 10.19
N ARG A 221 -4.68 -21.45 11.17
CA ARG A 221 -5.98 -21.01 11.71
C ARG A 221 -5.87 -20.77 13.22
N PRO A 222 -5.18 -19.72 13.63
CA PRO A 222 -4.96 -19.48 15.04
C PRO A 222 -6.27 -19.19 15.76
N LYS A 223 -6.43 -19.80 16.93
CA LYS A 223 -7.58 -19.56 17.81
C LYS A 223 -7.62 -18.12 18.31
N THR A 224 -6.45 -17.53 18.53
CA THR A 224 -6.33 -16.17 19.08
C THR A 224 -5.48 -15.31 18.15
N LEU A 225 -6.12 -14.33 17.52
CA LEU A 225 -5.47 -13.23 16.79
C LEU A 225 -5.58 -11.99 17.68
N SER A 226 -4.46 -11.52 18.24
CA SER A 226 -4.47 -10.41 19.22
C SER A 226 -3.71 -9.17 18.77
N ALA A 227 -3.06 -9.24 17.59
CA ALA A 227 -2.38 -8.09 16.98
C ALA A 227 -2.49 -8.12 15.46
N THR A 228 -2.46 -6.94 14.84
CA THR A 228 -2.43 -6.79 13.37
C THR A 228 -1.32 -5.82 13.00
N THR A 229 -0.53 -6.18 11.99
CA THR A 229 0.58 -5.36 11.49
C THR A 229 0.55 -5.29 9.97
N TYR A 230 1.14 -4.23 9.42
CA TYR A 230 1.25 -3.99 7.98
C TYR A 230 2.70 -4.00 7.49
N HIS A 231 3.67 -4.03 8.44
CA HIS A 231 5.10 -4.02 8.17
C HIS A 231 5.82 -5.07 9.01
N MET A 232 6.86 -5.69 8.44
CA MET A 232 7.62 -6.76 9.09
C MET A 232 8.39 -6.27 10.32
N GLU A 233 8.85 -5.02 10.31
CA GLU A 233 9.50 -4.42 11.48
C GLU A 233 8.54 -4.36 12.67
N ALA A 234 7.29 -3.93 12.47
CA ALA A 234 6.28 -3.92 13.54
C ALA A 234 5.95 -5.34 14.02
N THR A 235 5.91 -6.31 13.10
CA THR A 235 5.73 -7.72 13.45
C THR A 235 6.88 -8.21 14.33
N ALA A 236 8.12 -7.88 13.97
CA ALA A 236 9.30 -8.25 14.74
C ALA A 236 9.26 -7.67 16.17
N GLN A 237 8.85 -6.39 16.34
CA GLN A 237 8.75 -5.78 17.67
C GLN A 237 7.70 -6.47 18.55
N LEU A 238 6.55 -6.86 17.99
CA LEU A 238 5.52 -7.60 18.74
C LEU A 238 5.99 -9.02 19.14
N ILE A 239 6.76 -9.69 18.30
CA ILE A 239 7.38 -10.98 18.62
C ILE A 239 8.43 -10.81 19.73
N LEU A 240 9.30 -9.80 19.61
CA LEU A 240 10.35 -9.49 20.59
C LEU A 240 9.77 -9.12 21.96
N ALA A 241 8.57 -8.53 22.01
CA ALA A 241 7.87 -8.26 23.26
C ALA A 241 7.48 -9.53 24.05
N GLY A 242 7.64 -10.73 23.47
CA GLY A 242 7.57 -12.00 24.19
C GLY A 242 6.15 -12.53 24.44
N HIS A 243 5.10 -11.90 23.90
CA HIS A 243 3.72 -12.36 24.07
C HIS A 243 3.17 -13.12 22.87
N HIS A 244 3.65 -12.81 21.67
CA HIS A 244 3.12 -13.33 20.41
C HIS A 244 4.06 -14.27 19.69
N VAL A 245 3.47 -15.19 18.94
CA VAL A 245 4.15 -15.85 17.83
C VAL A 245 3.69 -15.22 16.51
N GLY A 246 4.54 -15.26 15.48
CA GLY A 246 4.21 -14.68 14.21
C GLY A 246 5.17 -15.09 13.10
N TYR A 247 4.73 -14.90 11.86
CA TYR A 247 5.54 -15.13 10.68
C TYR A 247 6.46 -13.96 10.38
N LEU A 248 7.72 -14.28 10.08
CA LEU A 248 8.70 -13.35 9.53
C LEU A 248 9.38 -13.98 8.29
N PRO A 249 9.89 -13.12 7.37
CA PRO A 249 10.83 -13.56 6.36
C PRO A 249 12.01 -14.31 7.00
N ASN A 250 12.38 -15.44 6.43
CA ASN A 250 13.42 -16.30 6.98
C ASN A 250 14.76 -15.57 7.21
N ASP A 251 15.15 -14.69 6.29
CA ASP A 251 16.39 -13.91 6.43
C ASP A 251 16.34 -12.94 7.61
N LEU A 252 15.18 -12.34 7.86
CA LEU A 252 14.97 -11.47 9.02
C LEU A 252 14.98 -12.27 10.31
N ALA A 253 14.26 -13.41 10.33
CA ALA A 253 14.18 -14.30 11.47
C ALA A 253 15.56 -14.82 11.88
N LYS A 254 16.36 -15.28 10.92
CA LYS A 254 17.72 -15.76 11.16
C LYS A 254 18.63 -14.69 11.76
N ARG A 255 18.54 -13.44 11.30
CA ARG A 255 19.34 -12.35 11.89
C ARG A 255 19.02 -12.14 13.38
N TYR A 256 17.74 -12.18 13.77
CA TYR A 256 17.37 -12.10 15.18
C TYR A 256 17.72 -13.36 15.96
N GLU A 257 17.68 -14.53 15.34
CA GLU A 257 18.09 -15.81 15.95
C GLU A 257 19.59 -15.83 16.23
N GLU A 258 20.43 -15.39 15.29
CA GLU A 258 21.88 -15.22 15.46
C GLU A 258 22.24 -14.25 16.59
N MET A 259 21.41 -13.21 16.80
CA MET A 259 21.55 -12.29 17.93
C MET A 259 21.03 -12.87 19.26
N GLY A 260 20.43 -14.08 19.25
CA GLY A 260 19.83 -14.71 20.44
C GLY A 260 18.57 -14.00 20.93
N MET A 261 17.90 -13.22 20.08
CA MET A 261 16.71 -12.43 20.42
C MET A 261 15.41 -13.13 20.03
N MET A 262 15.45 -14.01 19.04
CA MET A 262 14.32 -14.82 18.59
C MET A 262 14.72 -16.26 18.43
N LYS A 263 13.71 -17.15 18.37
CA LYS A 263 13.83 -18.55 18.02
C LYS A 263 12.86 -18.89 16.91
N ILE A 264 13.33 -19.55 15.86
CA ILE A 264 12.48 -20.09 14.79
C ILE A 264 11.83 -21.38 15.33
N LEU A 265 10.51 -21.46 15.19
CA LEU A 265 9.69 -22.57 15.67
C LEU A 265 9.26 -23.44 14.50
N LEU A 266 9.38 -24.77 14.62
CA LEU A 266 8.91 -25.76 13.64
C LEU A 266 9.27 -25.39 12.19
N PRO A 267 10.56 -25.21 11.84
CA PRO A 267 10.99 -24.64 10.56
C PRO A 267 10.58 -25.43 9.32
N ASN A 268 10.17 -26.69 9.49
CA ASN A 268 9.70 -27.55 8.40
C ASN A 268 8.18 -27.60 8.32
N GLU A 269 7.50 -27.64 9.47
CA GLU A 269 6.04 -27.81 9.59
C GLU A 269 5.31 -26.46 9.55
N ALA A 270 5.87 -25.44 10.20
CA ALA A 270 5.27 -24.10 10.33
C ALA A 270 5.95 -23.09 9.42
N SER A 271 6.11 -23.42 8.15
CA SER A 271 6.68 -22.48 7.16
C SER A 271 5.91 -22.54 5.86
N TYR A 272 5.95 -21.44 5.08
CA TYR A 272 5.37 -21.39 3.76
C TYR A 272 6.19 -20.48 2.84
N GLU A 273 5.95 -20.57 1.53
CA GLU A 273 6.65 -19.80 0.52
C GLU A 273 5.74 -18.72 -0.04
N VAL A 274 6.32 -17.54 -0.23
CA VAL A 274 5.67 -16.40 -0.89
C VAL A 274 6.37 -16.12 -2.21
N LYS A 275 5.61 -16.10 -3.29
CA LYS A 275 6.11 -15.74 -4.62
C LYS A 275 6.06 -14.24 -4.77
N HIS A 276 7.21 -13.63 -4.99
CA HIS A 276 7.34 -12.22 -5.29
C HIS A 276 7.45 -12.00 -6.79
N HIS A 277 6.93 -10.86 -7.27
CA HIS A 277 6.94 -10.49 -8.67
C HIS A 277 7.49 -9.08 -8.84
N TRP A 278 8.11 -8.86 -9.99
CA TRP A 278 8.25 -7.54 -10.58
C TRP A 278 6.91 -7.16 -11.19
N ALA A 279 6.49 -5.91 -10.99
CA ALA A 279 5.29 -5.35 -11.59
C ALA A 279 5.63 -3.99 -12.21
N TYR A 280 5.21 -3.76 -13.45
CA TYR A 280 5.51 -2.54 -14.19
C TYR A 280 4.53 -2.37 -15.36
N ARG A 281 4.49 -1.17 -15.96
CA ARG A 281 3.72 -0.92 -17.20
C ARG A 281 4.54 -1.31 -18.42
N GLU A 282 3.88 -1.76 -19.48
CA GLU A 282 4.57 -2.19 -20.73
C GLU A 282 5.46 -1.09 -21.35
N ASN A 283 5.04 0.17 -21.28
CA ASN A 283 5.74 1.29 -21.91
C ASN A 283 6.72 1.99 -20.94
N LEU A 284 7.73 1.28 -20.47
CA LEU A 284 8.79 1.85 -19.66
C LEU A 284 9.72 2.75 -20.48
N HIS A 285 10.18 3.85 -19.88
CA HIS A 285 11.29 4.62 -20.43
C HIS A 285 12.56 3.76 -20.52
N LYS A 286 13.39 3.98 -21.54
CA LYS A 286 14.57 3.16 -21.81
C LYS A 286 15.46 2.93 -20.58
N HIS A 287 15.80 3.98 -19.84
CA HIS A 287 16.65 3.87 -18.66
C HIS A 287 16.03 3.05 -17.51
N VAL A 288 14.69 3.04 -17.41
CA VAL A 288 13.94 2.20 -16.47
C VAL A 288 13.96 0.74 -16.91
N ALA A 289 13.71 0.49 -18.21
CA ALA A 289 13.76 -0.85 -18.79
C ALA A 289 15.17 -1.46 -18.67
N ASP A 290 16.22 -0.69 -18.95
CA ASP A 290 17.63 -1.10 -18.81
C ASP A 290 17.97 -1.45 -17.35
N PHE A 291 17.44 -0.69 -16.38
CA PHE A 291 17.60 -0.98 -14.96
C PHE A 291 16.89 -2.27 -14.55
N LEU A 292 15.63 -2.43 -14.95
CA LEU A 292 14.84 -3.63 -14.69
C LEU A 292 15.53 -4.88 -15.25
N GLN A 293 15.98 -4.82 -16.51
CA GLN A 293 16.69 -5.92 -17.15
C GLN A 293 17.96 -6.33 -16.39
N LYS A 294 18.72 -5.37 -15.88
CA LYS A 294 19.90 -5.65 -15.06
C LYS A 294 19.53 -6.33 -13.74
N MET A 295 18.49 -5.83 -13.05
CA MET A 295 18.01 -6.42 -11.81
C MET A 295 17.55 -7.85 -12.01
N THR A 296 16.72 -8.12 -13.01
CA THR A 296 16.21 -9.46 -13.34
C THR A 296 17.28 -10.42 -13.84
N GLY A 297 18.40 -9.93 -14.36
CA GLY A 297 19.53 -10.75 -14.81
C GLY A 297 20.49 -11.15 -13.69
N ILE A 298 20.40 -10.55 -12.49
CA ILE A 298 21.24 -10.86 -11.33
C ILE A 298 20.49 -11.77 -10.34
N LEU A 299 19.16 -11.61 -10.23
CA LEU A 299 18.28 -12.41 -9.37
C LEU A 299 17.84 -13.70 -10.05
#